data_1b9d67d6eecc6afd61c9d9d1b2470800
#
_entry.id   1b9d67d6eecc6afd61c9d9d1b2470800
#
_cell.length_a   1.000
_cell.length_b   1.000
_cell.length_c   1.000
_cell.angle_alpha   90.00
_cell.angle_beta   90.00
_cell.angle_gamma   90.00
#
_symmetry.space_group_name_H-M   'P 1'
#
loop_
_entity.id
_entity.type
_entity.pdbx_description
1 polymer ?
#
loop_
_entity_poly.entity_id
_entity_poly.type
_entity_poly.pdbx_seq_one_letter_code
_entity_poly.pdbx_strand_id
1 'polypeptide(L)'
;VGHSDNNVNAGMLGGVSETALLTLNGRAHQAAKPNPIIDDPMAIKLVESIDFDFAKFGRRGQEMALRSLAVDRCEIAYLTKHPGATVVALAEGFQTGFWRVSNALPDTQFRWVSLDLEPVMELRRRLLPDSARVTNLAQSALDYTWMDKVDSRAGVFITAEGLLMYLQPNQAMELISQCAKRFAGGQMFFDLPPTIVKRVAPKGMRASRRYRVPPMPFSLSVNQLARLVDTVPGIRAVHDVPMPEGRGLFFRTLYPALWRFPPIKPFRGAYVLLEFD
;
A
#
# COMPACT_ATOMS: atom_id res chain seq x y z
N VAL A 1 7.32 28.93 -15.55
CA VAL A 1 6.94 28.41 -14.21
C VAL A 1 8.24 28.14 -13.50
N GLY A 2 8.59 29.03 -12.52
CA GLY A 2 9.85 28.95 -11.80
C GLY A 2 9.94 27.68 -10.97
N HIS A 3 11.00 26.90 -11.17
CA HIS A 3 11.39 25.87 -10.21
C HIS A 3 11.87 26.61 -8.94
N SER A 4 11.21 26.34 -7.81
CA SER A 4 11.74 26.78 -6.54
C SER A 4 13.01 25.97 -6.24
N ASP A 5 14.11 26.64 -5.88
CA ASP A 5 15.42 26.04 -5.55
C ASP A 5 15.41 25.03 -4.39
N ASN A 6 14.23 24.70 -3.85
CA ASN A 6 14.04 23.81 -2.70
C ASN A 6 13.47 22.43 -3.04
N ASN A 7 13.27 22.09 -4.30
CA ASN A 7 12.71 20.78 -4.67
C ASN A 7 13.73 19.66 -4.48
N VAL A 8 13.28 18.56 -3.91
CA VAL A 8 14.10 17.38 -3.65
C VAL A 8 14.14 16.48 -4.89
N ASN A 9 15.34 16.23 -5.42
CA ASN A 9 15.51 15.37 -6.58
C ASN A 9 15.25 13.89 -6.21
N ALA A 10 14.31 13.23 -6.90
CA ALA A 10 13.99 11.82 -6.73
C ALA A 10 14.49 10.94 -7.91
N GLY A 11 15.35 11.46 -8.78
CA GLY A 11 15.88 10.74 -9.94
C GLY A 11 16.76 9.54 -9.60
N MET A 12 17.18 9.41 -8.33
CA MET A 12 17.91 8.23 -7.83
C MET A 12 17.02 6.99 -7.69
N LEU A 13 15.71 7.15 -7.60
CA LEU A 13 14.79 6.02 -7.48
C LEU A 13 14.64 5.30 -8.82
N GLY A 14 14.85 3.99 -8.81
CA GLY A 14 14.70 3.13 -9.99
C GLY A 14 14.00 1.82 -9.67
N GLY A 15 13.62 1.07 -10.71
CA GLY A 15 12.98 -0.23 -10.55
C GLY A 15 11.68 -0.18 -9.76
N VAL A 16 11.55 -1.01 -8.72
CA VAL A 16 10.35 -1.08 -7.88
C VAL A 16 10.18 0.20 -7.06
N SER A 17 11.27 0.79 -6.53
CA SER A 17 11.19 2.01 -5.71
C SER A 17 10.61 3.21 -6.48
N GLU A 18 10.79 3.27 -7.79
CA GLU A 18 10.18 4.32 -8.64
C GLU A 18 8.66 4.21 -8.70
N THR A 19 8.08 3.03 -8.48
CA THR A 19 6.62 2.86 -8.44
C THR A 19 5.96 3.63 -7.28
N ALA A 20 6.71 3.96 -6.23
CA ALA A 20 6.25 4.82 -5.16
C ALA A 20 5.87 6.22 -5.65
N LEU A 21 6.59 6.77 -6.63
CA LEU A 21 6.27 8.04 -7.27
C LEU A 21 5.02 7.94 -8.17
N LEU A 22 4.85 6.80 -8.87
CA LEU A 22 3.64 6.54 -9.66
C LEU A 22 2.39 6.55 -8.78
N THR A 23 2.43 5.85 -7.65
CA THR A 23 1.30 5.76 -6.71
C THR A 23 1.02 7.10 -6.03
N LEU A 24 2.05 7.83 -5.63
CA LEU A 24 1.95 9.20 -5.11
C LEU A 24 1.25 10.13 -6.10
N ASN A 25 1.70 10.15 -7.37
CA ASN A 25 1.14 11.00 -8.40
C ASN A 25 -0.36 10.70 -8.66
N GLY A 26 -0.74 9.42 -8.63
CA GLY A 26 -2.15 9.00 -8.76
C GLY A 26 -3.01 9.51 -7.61
N ARG A 27 -2.57 9.39 -6.36
CA ARG A 27 -3.28 9.88 -5.16
C ARG A 27 -3.38 11.39 -5.15
N ALA A 28 -2.26 12.10 -5.31
CA ALA A 28 -2.23 13.56 -5.35
C ALA A 28 -3.18 14.13 -6.39
N HIS A 29 -3.21 13.54 -7.59
CA HIS A 29 -4.14 13.93 -8.64
C HIS A 29 -5.62 13.75 -8.24
N GLN A 30 -5.97 12.70 -7.48
CA GLN A 30 -7.34 12.49 -7.02
C GLN A 30 -7.68 13.38 -5.82
N ALA A 31 -6.72 13.64 -4.94
CA ALA A 31 -6.88 14.53 -3.79
C ALA A 31 -7.06 16.00 -4.21
N ALA A 32 -6.41 16.44 -5.29
CA ALA A 32 -6.51 17.81 -5.81
C ALA A 32 -7.83 18.13 -6.54
N LYS A 33 -8.73 17.15 -6.72
CA LYS A 33 -10.01 17.39 -7.43
C LYS A 33 -11.06 17.99 -6.53
N PRO A 34 -12.01 18.79 -7.08
CA PRO A 34 -13.25 19.10 -6.38
C PRO A 34 -13.96 17.79 -5.98
N ASN A 35 -14.40 17.66 -4.73
CA ASN A 35 -14.93 16.42 -4.16
C ASN A 35 -13.94 15.24 -4.28
N PRO A 36 -12.84 15.26 -3.56
CA PRO A 36 -11.78 14.25 -3.68
C PRO A 36 -12.27 12.85 -3.25
N ILE A 37 -11.74 11.80 -3.90
CA ILE A 37 -11.97 10.41 -3.48
C ILE A 37 -11.27 10.13 -2.15
N ILE A 38 -10.12 10.75 -1.97
CA ILE A 38 -9.28 10.64 -0.78
C ILE A 38 -8.88 12.06 -0.36
N ASP A 39 -8.97 12.36 0.92
CA ASP A 39 -8.45 13.59 1.49
C ASP A 39 -6.96 13.40 1.83
N ASP A 40 -6.08 13.84 0.94
CA ASP A 40 -4.63 13.65 1.06
C ASP A 40 -3.85 14.91 0.64
N PRO A 41 -3.96 16.01 1.42
CA PRO A 41 -3.24 17.25 1.13
C PRO A 41 -1.72 17.05 1.20
N MET A 42 -1.24 16.10 1.98
CA MET A 42 0.18 15.76 2.08
C MET A 42 0.70 15.18 0.76
N ALA A 43 -0.07 14.33 0.08
CA ALA A 43 0.34 13.80 -1.23
C ALA A 43 0.46 14.91 -2.28
N ILE A 44 -0.39 15.95 -2.23
CA ILE A 44 -0.29 17.12 -3.11
C ILE A 44 1.02 17.86 -2.84
N LYS A 45 1.31 18.16 -1.57
CA LYS A 45 2.56 18.83 -1.18
C LYS A 45 3.80 18.06 -1.58
N LEU A 46 3.78 16.72 -1.44
CA LEU A 46 4.91 15.86 -1.86
C LEU A 46 5.17 15.97 -3.37
N VAL A 47 4.13 15.90 -4.21
CA VAL A 47 4.29 16.04 -5.67
C VAL A 47 4.85 17.42 -6.03
N GLU A 48 4.45 18.47 -5.34
CA GLU A 48 4.94 19.85 -5.54
C GLU A 48 6.40 20.03 -5.07
N SER A 49 6.82 19.27 -4.06
CA SER A 49 8.16 19.37 -3.46
C SER A 49 9.20 18.43 -4.08
N ILE A 50 8.80 17.53 -4.96
CA ILE A 50 9.70 16.56 -5.61
C ILE A 50 10.01 17.03 -7.03
N ASP A 51 11.33 17.20 -7.31
CA ASP A 51 11.81 17.40 -8.68
C ASP A 51 11.85 16.06 -9.41
N PHE A 52 10.80 15.80 -10.19
CA PHE A 52 10.65 14.58 -10.96
C PHE A 52 9.66 14.77 -12.11
N ASP A 53 9.93 14.15 -13.27
CA ASP A 53 9.01 14.15 -14.40
C ASP A 53 7.84 13.17 -14.19
N PHE A 54 6.86 13.56 -13.41
CA PHE A 54 5.65 12.77 -13.17
C PHE A 54 4.82 12.50 -14.45
N ALA A 55 4.99 13.31 -15.49
CA ALA A 55 4.29 13.11 -16.77
C ALA A 55 4.74 11.82 -17.48
N LYS A 56 5.92 11.27 -17.14
CA LYS A 56 6.38 9.99 -17.70
C LYS A 56 5.44 8.84 -17.38
N PHE A 57 4.71 8.88 -16.26
CA PHE A 57 3.77 7.83 -15.87
C PHE A 57 2.48 7.79 -16.71
N GLY A 58 2.18 8.87 -17.45
CA GLY A 58 1.01 8.95 -18.32
C GLY A 58 -0.29 9.21 -17.57
N ARG A 59 -1.34 8.43 -17.88
CA ARG A 59 -2.69 8.66 -17.32
C ARG A 59 -2.73 8.40 -15.81
N ARG A 60 -3.38 9.32 -15.09
CA ARG A 60 -3.61 9.24 -13.64
C ARG A 60 -5.04 8.77 -13.38
N GLY A 61 -5.21 7.48 -13.09
CA GLY A 61 -6.50 6.86 -12.75
C GLY A 61 -6.91 7.10 -11.29
N GLN A 62 -7.96 6.41 -10.87
CA GLN A 62 -8.49 6.48 -9.50
C GLN A 62 -7.96 5.33 -8.62
N GLU A 63 -7.38 4.31 -9.24
CA GLU A 63 -7.10 3.02 -8.63
C GLU A 63 -6.19 3.16 -7.40
N MET A 64 -5.19 4.05 -7.47
CA MET A 64 -4.25 4.26 -6.36
C MET A 64 -4.92 4.94 -5.16
N ALA A 65 -5.79 5.91 -5.41
CA ALA A 65 -6.56 6.57 -4.35
C ALA A 65 -7.59 5.62 -3.72
N LEU A 66 -8.28 4.81 -4.53
CA LEU A 66 -9.25 3.82 -4.06
C LEU A 66 -8.56 2.73 -3.23
N ARG A 67 -7.36 2.29 -3.63
CA ARG A 67 -6.56 1.35 -2.85
C ARG A 67 -6.21 1.93 -1.48
N SER A 68 -5.62 3.11 -1.43
CA SER A 68 -5.26 3.74 -0.15
C SER A 68 -6.49 4.00 0.73
N LEU A 69 -7.64 4.36 0.16
CA LEU A 69 -8.89 4.49 0.91
C LEU A 69 -9.37 3.14 1.50
N ALA A 70 -9.14 2.02 0.79
CA ALA A 70 -9.46 0.69 1.32
C ALA A 70 -8.54 0.34 2.51
N VAL A 71 -7.25 0.65 2.41
CA VAL A 71 -6.26 0.48 3.50
C VAL A 71 -6.66 1.33 4.71
N ASP A 72 -6.88 2.63 4.51
CA ASP A 72 -7.27 3.56 5.58
C ASP A 72 -8.52 3.07 6.34
N ARG A 73 -9.52 2.54 5.64
CA ARG A 73 -10.74 1.98 6.27
C ARG A 73 -10.43 0.78 7.15
N CYS A 74 -9.54 -0.10 6.73
CA CYS A 74 -9.12 -1.25 7.54
C CYS A 74 -8.31 -0.81 8.75
N GLU A 75 -7.36 0.12 8.59
CA GLU A 75 -6.57 0.70 9.67
C GLU A 75 -7.45 1.39 10.71
N ILE A 76 -8.37 2.26 10.26
CA ILE A 76 -9.30 2.98 11.14
C ILE A 76 -10.19 1.98 11.91
N ALA A 77 -10.73 0.96 11.24
CA ALA A 77 -11.55 -0.05 11.89
C ALA A 77 -10.78 -0.84 12.96
N TYR A 78 -9.51 -1.16 12.70
CA TYR A 78 -8.64 -1.82 13.67
C TYR A 78 -8.29 -0.90 14.84
N LEU A 79 -7.80 0.32 14.55
CA LEU A 79 -7.36 1.29 15.55
C LEU A 79 -8.50 1.82 16.42
N THR A 80 -9.73 1.84 15.94
CA THR A 80 -10.90 2.15 16.76
C THR A 80 -11.08 1.14 17.90
N LYS A 81 -10.73 -0.12 17.67
CA LYS A 81 -10.78 -1.20 18.68
C LYS A 81 -9.48 -1.29 19.50
N HIS A 82 -8.36 -0.85 18.92
CA HIS A 82 -7.01 -0.93 19.47
C HIS A 82 -6.30 0.43 19.42
N PRO A 83 -6.75 1.45 20.19
CA PRO A 83 -6.31 2.84 20.03
C PRO A 83 -4.83 3.09 20.35
N GLY A 84 -4.17 2.14 21.03
CA GLY A 84 -2.73 2.17 21.32
C GLY A 84 -1.88 1.27 20.44
N ALA A 85 -2.47 0.61 19.44
CA ALA A 85 -1.77 -0.35 18.59
C ALA A 85 -0.68 0.30 17.72
N THR A 86 0.20 -0.54 17.17
CA THR A 86 1.21 -0.14 16.19
C THR A 86 0.78 -0.53 14.78
N VAL A 87 0.74 0.44 13.87
CA VAL A 87 0.67 0.17 12.43
C VAL A 87 2.08 0.01 11.89
N VAL A 88 2.32 -1.04 11.10
CA VAL A 88 3.59 -1.29 10.42
C VAL A 88 3.36 -1.23 8.92
N ALA A 89 3.86 -0.18 8.28
CA ALA A 89 3.75 0.02 6.84
C ALA A 89 5.01 -0.50 6.13
N LEU A 90 4.90 -1.67 5.50
CA LEU A 90 5.99 -2.34 4.79
C LEU A 90 6.13 -1.79 3.37
N ALA A 91 7.35 -1.40 2.99
CA ALA A 91 7.67 -0.76 1.72
C ALA A 91 6.71 0.42 1.44
N GLU A 92 6.63 1.32 2.41
CA GLU A 92 5.60 2.37 2.47
C GLU A 92 5.70 3.37 1.31
N GLY A 93 6.84 3.50 0.66
CA GLY A 93 7.02 4.45 -0.42
C GLY A 93 6.74 5.89 0.02
N PHE A 94 5.94 6.62 -0.75
CA PHE A 94 5.48 7.96 -0.40
C PHE A 94 4.02 7.96 0.08
N GLN A 95 3.59 6.90 0.79
CA GLN A 95 2.30 6.89 1.44
C GLN A 95 2.26 7.88 2.62
N THR A 96 1.08 8.41 2.82
CA THR A 96 0.76 9.43 3.82
C THR A 96 -0.34 8.95 4.77
N GLY A 97 -0.45 7.61 4.92
CA GLY A 97 -1.46 6.92 5.72
C GLY A 97 -1.50 7.43 7.17
N PHE A 98 -0.33 7.57 7.81
CA PHE A 98 -0.25 8.08 9.16
C PHE A 98 -1.03 9.40 9.37
N TRP A 99 -0.88 10.37 8.47
CA TRP A 99 -1.54 11.68 8.60
C TRP A 99 -3.05 11.57 8.33
N ARG A 100 -3.47 10.79 7.32
CA ARG A 100 -4.89 10.57 7.02
C ARG A 100 -5.61 9.87 8.18
N VAL A 101 -5.02 8.81 8.71
CA VAL A 101 -5.56 8.05 9.84
C VAL A 101 -5.55 8.88 11.12
N SER A 102 -4.50 9.67 11.37
CA SER A 102 -4.45 10.59 12.51
C SER A 102 -5.54 11.65 12.46
N ASN A 103 -5.85 12.17 11.27
CA ASN A 103 -6.95 13.11 11.09
C ASN A 103 -8.32 12.47 11.33
N ALA A 104 -8.49 11.20 10.96
CA ALA A 104 -9.73 10.44 11.18
C ALA A 104 -9.91 10.01 12.64
N LEU A 105 -8.82 9.81 13.38
CA LEU A 105 -8.79 9.33 14.77
C LEU A 105 -7.94 10.23 15.65
N PRO A 106 -8.33 11.51 15.87
CA PRO A 106 -7.50 12.51 16.54
C PRO A 106 -7.19 12.16 18.01
N ASP A 107 -8.09 11.45 18.69
CA ASP A 107 -7.96 11.12 20.10
C ASP A 107 -7.20 9.81 20.37
N THR A 108 -6.75 9.11 19.32
CA THR A 108 -6.00 7.85 19.46
C THR A 108 -4.49 8.08 19.58
N GLN A 109 -3.82 7.18 20.31
CA GLN A 109 -2.38 7.24 20.55
C GLN A 109 -1.62 6.12 19.84
N PHE A 110 -2.15 5.64 18.71
CA PHE A 110 -1.49 4.61 17.91
C PHE A 110 -0.09 5.06 17.47
N ARG A 111 0.78 4.09 17.25
CA ARG A 111 2.13 4.28 16.74
C ARG A 111 2.22 3.83 15.29
N TRP A 112 3.23 4.34 14.59
CA TRP A 112 3.46 4.03 13.19
C TRP A 112 4.92 3.66 12.95
N VAL A 113 5.15 2.52 12.34
CA VAL A 113 6.47 2.11 11.86
C VAL A 113 6.46 2.17 10.34
N SER A 114 7.18 3.13 9.81
CA SER A 114 7.39 3.30 8.37
C SER A 114 8.66 2.57 7.97
N LEU A 115 8.56 1.58 7.10
CA LEU A 115 9.68 0.76 6.67
C LEU A 115 9.81 0.77 5.16
N ASP A 116 11.00 1.13 4.66
CA ASP A 116 11.34 1.06 3.23
C ASP A 116 12.87 0.99 3.07
N LEU A 117 13.34 0.82 1.84
CA LEU A 117 14.76 0.86 1.52
C LEU A 117 15.34 2.26 1.73
N GLU A 118 16.64 2.33 2.07
CA GLU A 118 17.32 3.60 2.41
C GLU A 118 17.08 4.74 1.41
N PRO A 119 17.13 4.56 0.07
CA PRO A 119 16.91 5.68 -0.84
C PRO A 119 15.51 6.30 -0.72
N VAL A 120 14.49 5.49 -0.42
CA VAL A 120 13.12 5.97 -0.20
C VAL A 120 13.01 6.65 1.16
N MET A 121 13.59 6.04 2.20
CA MET A 121 13.55 6.56 3.57
C MET A 121 14.31 7.88 3.71
N GLU A 122 15.41 8.07 2.98
CA GLU A 122 16.11 9.35 2.92
C GLU A 122 15.19 10.46 2.40
N LEU A 123 14.51 10.21 1.28
CA LEU A 123 13.57 11.18 0.71
C LEU A 123 12.38 11.44 1.65
N ARG A 124 11.84 10.39 2.29
CA ARG A 124 10.76 10.55 3.26
C ARG A 124 11.15 11.47 4.43
N ARG A 125 12.33 11.26 5.03
CA ARG A 125 12.85 12.11 6.13
C ARG A 125 13.01 13.58 5.74
N ARG A 126 13.32 13.84 4.47
CA ARG A 126 13.48 15.22 3.96
C ARG A 126 12.17 15.90 3.61
N LEU A 127 11.15 15.12 3.23
CA LEU A 127 9.91 15.62 2.62
C LEU A 127 8.71 15.59 3.56
N LEU A 128 8.70 14.67 4.52
CA LEU A 128 7.58 14.49 5.44
C LEU A 128 7.88 15.08 6.82
N PRO A 129 6.89 15.64 7.50
CA PRO A 129 7.07 16.16 8.86
C PRO A 129 7.43 15.03 9.84
N ASP A 130 8.29 15.35 10.80
CA ASP A 130 8.57 14.46 11.92
C ASP A 130 7.37 14.34 12.84
N SER A 131 7.22 13.18 13.45
CA SER A 131 6.23 12.91 14.49
C SER A 131 6.80 11.95 15.53
N ALA A 132 6.62 12.23 16.81
CA ALA A 132 7.02 11.34 17.89
C ALA A 132 6.30 9.97 17.86
N ARG A 133 5.22 9.85 17.10
CA ARG A 133 4.48 8.60 16.90
C ARG A 133 4.95 7.79 15.71
N VAL A 134 5.86 8.32 14.87
CA VAL A 134 6.36 7.67 13.66
C VAL A 134 7.82 7.25 13.88
N THR A 135 8.09 5.96 13.69
CA THR A 135 9.44 5.40 13.64
C THR A 135 9.80 5.06 12.20
N ASN A 136 10.85 5.66 11.68
CA ASN A 136 11.33 5.44 10.32
C ASN A 136 12.45 4.39 10.31
N LEU A 137 12.24 3.26 9.64
CA LEU A 137 13.20 2.16 9.50
C LEU A 137 13.66 2.03 8.05
N ALA A 138 14.94 2.29 7.80
CA ALA A 138 15.59 2.07 6.50
C ALA A 138 16.06 0.62 6.41
N GLN A 139 15.17 -0.28 6.02
CA GLN A 139 15.40 -1.71 6.07
C GLN A 139 14.53 -2.45 5.04
N SER A 140 14.98 -3.58 4.54
CA SER A 140 14.16 -4.45 3.69
C SER A 140 13.04 -5.10 4.52
N ALA A 141 11.83 -5.20 3.96
CA ALA A 141 10.76 -5.97 4.56
C ALA A 141 11.10 -7.47 4.73
N LEU A 142 12.08 -7.96 3.96
CA LEU A 142 12.59 -9.34 4.04
C LEU A 142 13.71 -9.54 5.07
N ASP A 143 14.19 -8.49 5.69
CA ASP A 143 15.08 -8.57 6.86
C ASP A 143 14.22 -8.47 8.12
N TYR A 144 13.81 -9.60 8.65
CA TYR A 144 12.80 -9.71 9.72
C TYR A 144 13.22 -9.13 11.08
N THR A 145 14.44 -8.62 11.22
CA THR A 145 14.89 -7.94 12.45
C THR A 145 14.11 -6.65 12.74
N TRP A 146 13.38 -6.11 11.75
CA TRP A 146 12.46 -4.99 12.00
C TRP A 146 11.32 -5.37 12.97
N MET A 147 10.93 -6.66 13.02
CA MET A 147 9.87 -7.13 13.90
C MET A 147 10.19 -6.94 15.38
N ASP A 148 11.47 -6.97 15.75
CA ASP A 148 11.93 -6.76 17.14
C ASP A 148 11.86 -5.29 17.57
N LYS A 149 11.70 -4.37 16.60
CA LYS A 149 11.54 -2.93 16.84
C LYS A 149 10.07 -2.50 16.97
N VAL A 150 9.13 -3.43 16.83
CA VAL A 150 7.68 -3.16 16.88
C VAL A 150 7.14 -3.42 18.27
N ASP A 151 6.53 -2.41 18.89
CA ASP A 151 5.76 -2.59 20.11
C ASP A 151 4.40 -3.22 19.80
N SER A 152 4.26 -4.50 20.08
CA SER A 152 3.06 -5.29 19.77
C SER A 152 2.08 -5.44 20.94
N ARG A 153 2.37 -4.85 22.11
CA ARG A 153 1.59 -5.06 23.34
C ARG A 153 0.13 -4.62 23.25
N ALA A 154 -0.16 -3.59 22.48
CA ALA A 154 -1.51 -3.07 22.28
C ALA A 154 -2.14 -3.53 20.94
N GLY A 155 -1.50 -4.46 20.25
CA GLY A 155 -1.89 -4.96 18.93
C GLY A 155 -1.05 -4.41 17.79
N VAL A 156 -1.10 -5.12 16.66
CA VAL A 156 -0.35 -4.73 15.44
C VAL A 156 -1.25 -4.82 14.22
N PHE A 157 -1.22 -3.79 13.39
CA PHE A 157 -1.79 -3.81 12.05
C PHE A 157 -0.67 -3.62 11.03
N ILE A 158 -0.55 -4.55 10.09
CA ILE A 158 0.51 -4.52 9.06
C ILE A 158 -0.11 -4.13 7.72
N THR A 159 0.54 -3.25 6.99
CA THR A 159 0.20 -2.96 5.59
C THR A 159 1.36 -3.33 4.67
N ALA A 160 1.04 -3.98 3.55
CA ALA A 160 1.96 -4.29 2.46
C ALA A 160 1.34 -3.84 1.13
N GLU A 161 1.11 -2.53 1.01
CA GLU A 161 0.47 -1.90 -0.14
C GLU A 161 1.43 -1.82 -1.33
N GLY A 162 1.13 -2.56 -2.39
CA GLY A 162 1.94 -2.59 -3.60
C GLY A 162 3.32 -3.24 -3.42
N LEU A 163 3.48 -4.14 -2.44
CA LEU A 163 4.74 -4.81 -2.14
C LEU A 163 4.79 -6.25 -2.64
N LEU A 164 3.87 -7.10 -2.17
CA LEU A 164 3.98 -8.55 -2.33
C LEU A 164 4.09 -8.97 -3.79
N MET A 165 3.43 -8.26 -4.68
CA MET A 165 3.43 -8.55 -6.11
C MET A 165 4.82 -8.52 -6.76
N TYR A 166 5.77 -7.77 -6.18
CA TYR A 166 7.15 -7.62 -6.68
C TYR A 166 8.13 -8.63 -6.07
N LEU A 167 7.72 -9.37 -5.05
CA LEU A 167 8.53 -10.39 -4.40
C LEU A 167 8.45 -11.72 -5.17
N GLN A 168 9.50 -12.54 -5.04
CA GLN A 168 9.41 -13.93 -5.49
C GLN A 168 8.33 -14.67 -4.68
N PRO A 169 7.64 -15.68 -5.25
CA PRO A 169 6.54 -16.37 -4.58
C PRO A 169 6.90 -16.91 -3.18
N ASN A 170 8.08 -17.50 -3.03
CA ASN A 170 8.56 -17.99 -1.75
C ASN A 170 8.80 -16.86 -0.74
N GLN A 171 9.35 -15.73 -1.17
CA GLN A 171 9.58 -14.56 -0.30
C GLN A 171 8.26 -13.94 0.17
N ALA A 172 7.27 -13.81 -0.73
CA ALA A 172 5.97 -13.26 -0.37
C ALA A 172 5.24 -14.15 0.65
N MET A 173 5.24 -15.46 0.43
CA MET A 173 4.63 -16.41 1.36
C MET A 173 5.37 -16.47 2.70
N GLU A 174 6.70 -16.42 2.67
CA GLU A 174 7.51 -16.38 3.89
C GLU A 174 7.24 -15.11 4.71
N LEU A 175 7.17 -13.94 4.07
CA LEU A 175 6.83 -12.68 4.76
C LEU A 175 5.46 -12.76 5.45
N ILE A 176 4.44 -13.28 4.77
CA ILE A 176 3.11 -13.49 5.36
C ILE A 176 3.21 -14.43 6.57
N SER A 177 3.93 -15.55 6.43
CA SER A 177 4.10 -16.54 7.49
C SER A 177 4.81 -15.97 8.72
N GLN A 178 5.90 -15.22 8.52
CA GLN A 178 6.64 -14.58 9.60
C GLN A 178 5.80 -13.53 10.33
N CYS A 179 5.00 -12.72 9.59
CA CYS A 179 4.08 -11.77 10.20
C CYS A 179 3.02 -12.48 11.06
N ALA A 180 2.38 -13.53 10.54
CA ALA A 180 1.37 -14.29 11.27
C ALA A 180 1.94 -14.93 12.55
N LYS A 181 3.14 -15.52 12.45
CA LYS A 181 3.82 -16.16 13.58
C LYS A 181 4.24 -15.14 14.67
N ARG A 182 4.68 -13.94 14.27
CA ARG A 182 5.27 -12.96 15.19
C ARG A 182 4.23 -12.07 15.88
N PHE A 183 3.12 -11.79 15.22
CA PHE A 183 2.12 -10.82 15.66
C PHE A 183 0.75 -11.45 15.88
N ALA A 184 0.71 -12.43 16.78
CA ALA A 184 -0.53 -13.08 17.21
C ALA A 184 -1.60 -12.04 17.62
N GLY A 185 -2.85 -12.25 17.22
CA GLY A 185 -3.96 -11.31 17.42
C GLY A 185 -3.94 -10.08 16.52
N GLY A 186 -2.92 -9.92 15.68
CA GLY A 186 -2.80 -8.81 14.74
C GLY A 186 -3.57 -9.02 13.44
N GLN A 187 -3.44 -8.03 12.55
CA GLN A 187 -4.01 -8.10 11.20
C GLN A 187 -2.99 -7.66 10.16
N MET A 188 -3.14 -8.14 8.91
CA MET A 188 -2.32 -7.72 7.77
C MET A 188 -3.16 -7.44 6.55
N PHE A 189 -3.04 -6.23 6.02
CA PHE A 189 -3.61 -5.86 4.71
C PHE A 189 -2.54 -5.94 3.62
N PHE A 190 -2.92 -6.48 2.46
CA PHE A 190 -2.13 -6.38 1.22
C PHE A 190 -3.02 -6.40 -0.02
N ASP A 191 -2.46 -5.96 -1.15
CA ASP A 191 -3.10 -6.05 -2.45
C ASP A 191 -2.30 -6.90 -3.43
N LEU A 192 -3.02 -7.55 -4.35
CA LEU A 192 -2.44 -8.36 -5.42
C LEU A 192 -3.08 -8.03 -6.77
N PRO A 193 -2.28 -8.03 -7.85
CA PRO A 193 -2.81 -7.87 -9.20
C PRO A 193 -3.60 -9.11 -9.63
N PRO A 194 -4.42 -9.00 -10.70
CA PRO A 194 -5.02 -10.15 -11.35
C PRO A 194 -3.98 -11.21 -11.72
N THR A 195 -4.30 -12.49 -11.49
CA THR A 195 -3.35 -13.61 -11.73
C THR A 195 -2.86 -13.68 -13.18
N ILE A 196 -3.65 -13.18 -14.14
CA ILE A 196 -3.28 -13.12 -15.55
C ILE A 196 -2.07 -12.21 -15.81
N VAL A 197 -1.83 -11.20 -14.97
CA VAL A 197 -0.73 -10.22 -15.15
C VAL A 197 0.62 -10.93 -15.26
N LYS A 198 0.85 -11.98 -14.49
CA LYS A 198 2.09 -12.79 -14.58
C LYS A 198 2.34 -13.37 -15.96
N ARG A 199 1.27 -13.72 -16.70
CA ARG A 199 1.35 -14.34 -18.02
C ARG A 199 1.41 -13.31 -19.14
N VAL A 200 0.60 -12.24 -19.06
CA VAL A 200 0.48 -11.24 -20.13
C VAL A 200 1.56 -10.16 -20.06
N ALA A 201 2.16 -9.97 -18.90
CA ALA A 201 3.19 -8.95 -18.68
C ALA A 201 4.44 -9.48 -17.94
N PRO A 202 5.09 -10.56 -18.45
CA PRO A 202 6.23 -11.18 -17.76
C PRO A 202 7.45 -10.23 -17.65
N LYS A 203 7.54 -9.23 -18.52
CA LYS A 203 8.58 -8.17 -18.49
C LYS A 203 8.07 -6.86 -17.89
N GLY A 204 6.96 -6.91 -17.14
CA GLY A 204 6.28 -5.74 -16.60
C GLY A 204 5.25 -5.12 -17.55
N MET A 205 4.37 -4.30 -16.99
CA MET A 205 3.22 -3.72 -17.68
C MET A 205 3.53 -2.31 -18.18
N ARG A 206 3.20 -2.00 -19.42
CA ARG A 206 3.39 -0.66 -19.98
C ARG A 206 2.33 0.30 -19.45
N ALA A 207 2.72 1.25 -18.61
CA ALA A 207 1.84 2.28 -18.08
C ALA A 207 1.74 3.48 -19.03
N SER A 208 2.83 3.81 -19.75
CA SER A 208 2.87 4.88 -20.75
C SER A 208 3.84 4.54 -21.89
N ARG A 209 4.06 5.49 -22.81
CA ARG A 209 5.13 5.36 -23.82
C ARG A 209 6.53 5.43 -23.19
N ARG A 210 6.67 6.10 -22.03
CA ARG A 210 7.97 6.37 -21.36
C ARG A 210 8.17 5.56 -20.08
N TYR A 211 7.17 4.80 -19.62
CA TYR A 211 7.26 4.07 -18.36
C TYR A 211 6.66 2.67 -18.44
N ARG A 212 7.39 1.73 -17.88
CA ARG A 212 6.97 0.33 -17.67
C ARG A 212 7.05 -0.01 -16.20
N VAL A 213 5.91 -0.41 -15.63
CA VAL A 213 5.86 -0.97 -14.27
C VAL A 213 6.68 -2.27 -14.23
N PRO A 214 7.50 -2.49 -13.22
CA PRO A 214 8.31 -3.71 -13.09
C PRO A 214 7.48 -5.00 -13.16
N PRO A 215 8.12 -6.16 -13.45
CA PRO A 215 7.47 -7.46 -13.41
C PRO A 215 6.84 -7.75 -12.05
N MET A 216 5.70 -8.42 -12.07
CA MET A 216 4.96 -8.82 -10.88
C MET A 216 4.89 -10.35 -10.81
N PRO A 217 5.92 -11.03 -10.26
CA PRO A 217 5.99 -12.48 -10.27
C PRO A 217 5.00 -13.16 -9.32
N PHE A 218 4.54 -12.45 -8.29
CA PHE A 218 3.61 -13.00 -7.31
C PHE A 218 2.17 -12.50 -7.50
N SER A 219 1.25 -13.40 -7.47
CA SER A 219 -0.19 -13.19 -7.34
C SER A 219 -0.87 -14.49 -6.95
N LEU A 220 -1.95 -14.39 -6.19
CA LEU A 220 -2.83 -15.50 -5.81
C LEU A 220 -4.25 -15.25 -6.33
N SER A 221 -4.91 -16.30 -6.78
CA SER A 221 -6.35 -16.26 -7.09
C SER A 221 -7.16 -16.18 -5.79
N VAL A 222 -8.42 -15.74 -5.89
CA VAL A 222 -9.32 -15.66 -4.71
C VAL A 222 -9.43 -17.02 -4.00
N ASN A 223 -9.44 -18.13 -4.76
CA ASN A 223 -9.46 -19.47 -4.17
C ASN A 223 -8.17 -19.84 -3.45
N GLN A 224 -7.00 -19.40 -3.96
CA GLN A 224 -5.72 -19.62 -3.29
C GLN A 224 -5.62 -18.75 -2.03
N LEU A 225 -6.14 -17.51 -2.07
CA LEU A 225 -6.21 -16.63 -0.90
C LEU A 225 -7.05 -17.26 0.22
N ALA A 226 -8.23 -17.81 -0.10
CA ALA A 226 -9.07 -18.47 0.87
C ALA A 226 -8.38 -19.66 1.56
N ARG A 227 -7.45 -20.33 0.88
CA ARG A 227 -6.68 -21.46 1.43
C ARG A 227 -5.52 -21.04 2.33
N LEU A 228 -5.22 -19.76 2.47
CA LEU A 228 -4.15 -19.31 3.37
C LEU A 228 -4.43 -19.72 4.83
N VAL A 229 -5.69 -19.78 5.24
CA VAL A 229 -6.10 -20.30 6.57
C VAL A 229 -5.60 -21.74 6.80
N ASP A 230 -5.66 -22.58 5.75
CA ASP A 230 -5.28 -23.99 5.85
C ASP A 230 -3.77 -24.22 5.61
N THR A 231 -3.08 -23.29 4.95
CA THR A 231 -1.71 -23.50 4.45
C THR A 231 -0.65 -22.69 5.18
N VAL A 232 -1.05 -21.64 5.89
CA VAL A 232 -0.12 -20.79 6.65
C VAL A 232 -0.52 -20.81 8.12
N PRO A 233 0.25 -21.47 8.98
CA PRO A 233 -0.03 -21.49 10.43
C PRO A 233 -0.06 -20.08 11.01
N GLY A 234 -1.01 -19.83 11.92
CA GLY A 234 -1.20 -18.53 12.54
C GLY A 234 -2.14 -17.58 11.78
N ILE A 235 -2.71 -18.01 10.66
CA ILE A 235 -3.79 -17.26 9.98
C ILE A 235 -5.13 -17.82 10.42
N ARG A 236 -5.91 -17.01 11.15
CA ARG A 236 -7.26 -17.36 11.63
C ARG A 236 -8.34 -17.11 10.56
N ALA A 237 -8.23 -16.01 9.83
CA ALA A 237 -9.23 -15.62 8.83
C ALA A 237 -8.62 -14.86 7.66
N VAL A 238 -9.27 -14.98 6.50
CA VAL A 238 -8.95 -14.25 5.27
C VAL A 238 -10.20 -13.53 4.78
N HIS A 239 -10.12 -12.21 4.68
CA HIS A 239 -11.22 -11.39 4.20
C HIS A 239 -10.89 -10.78 2.84
N ASP A 240 -11.84 -10.86 1.92
CA ASP A 240 -11.81 -10.17 0.63
C ASP A 240 -12.36 -8.75 0.84
N VAL A 241 -11.47 -7.77 0.90
CA VAL A 241 -11.84 -6.37 1.13
C VAL A 241 -12.44 -5.77 -0.14
N PRO A 242 -13.67 -5.22 -0.09
CA PRO A 242 -14.27 -4.61 -1.27
C PRO A 242 -13.54 -3.33 -1.66
N MET A 243 -13.37 -3.13 -2.97
CA MET A 243 -12.87 -1.85 -3.48
C MET A 243 -13.88 -0.74 -3.13
N PRO A 244 -13.42 0.40 -2.59
CA PRO A 244 -14.27 1.56 -2.39
C PRO A 244 -14.91 2.07 -3.68
N GLU A 245 -16.02 2.77 -3.56
CA GLU A 245 -16.70 3.37 -4.72
C GLU A 245 -15.84 4.49 -5.32
N GLY A 246 -15.64 4.40 -6.63
CA GLY A 246 -14.96 5.44 -7.40
C GLY A 246 -15.96 6.38 -8.10
N ARG A 247 -15.43 7.34 -8.87
CA ARG A 247 -16.22 8.30 -9.65
C ARG A 247 -16.57 7.76 -11.03
N GLY A 248 -17.71 8.22 -11.52
CA GLY A 248 -18.24 7.86 -12.82
C GLY A 248 -18.97 6.50 -12.83
N LEU A 249 -19.83 6.32 -13.82
CA LEU A 249 -20.70 5.14 -13.94
C LEU A 249 -19.91 3.82 -13.93
N PHE A 250 -18.72 3.83 -14.55
CA PHE A 250 -17.86 2.64 -14.58
C PHE A 250 -17.45 2.18 -13.18
N PHE A 251 -16.89 3.07 -12.34
CA PHE A 251 -16.40 2.72 -11.00
C PHE A 251 -17.51 2.63 -9.94
N ARG A 252 -18.69 3.22 -10.18
CA ARG A 252 -19.83 3.13 -9.25
C ARG A 252 -20.67 1.88 -9.46
N THR A 253 -20.79 1.39 -10.69
CA THR A 253 -21.72 0.30 -11.01
C THR A 253 -21.06 -0.85 -11.74
N LEU A 254 -20.42 -0.59 -12.90
CA LEU A 254 -19.90 -1.64 -13.75
C LEU A 254 -18.71 -2.38 -13.11
N TYR A 255 -17.76 -1.65 -12.57
CA TYR A 255 -16.56 -2.25 -11.98
C TYR A 255 -16.86 -3.10 -10.72
N PRO A 256 -17.68 -2.63 -9.74
CA PRO A 256 -18.12 -3.47 -8.61
C PRO A 256 -18.94 -4.69 -9.05
N ALA A 257 -19.78 -4.56 -10.08
CA ALA A 257 -20.53 -5.68 -10.62
C ALA A 257 -19.61 -6.73 -11.25
N LEU A 258 -18.65 -6.30 -12.08
CA LEU A 258 -17.61 -7.18 -12.65
C LEU A 258 -16.73 -7.81 -11.57
N TRP A 259 -16.41 -7.07 -10.51
CA TRP A 259 -15.63 -7.56 -9.39
C TRP A 259 -16.30 -8.72 -8.66
N ARG A 260 -17.64 -8.73 -8.60
CA ARG A 260 -18.44 -9.78 -7.96
C ARG A 260 -18.86 -10.89 -8.92
N PHE A 261 -18.72 -10.69 -10.23
CA PHE A 261 -19.19 -11.63 -11.24
C PHE A 261 -18.44 -12.98 -11.15
N PRO A 262 -19.13 -14.11 -10.89
CA PRO A 262 -18.49 -15.39 -10.56
C PRO A 262 -17.41 -15.87 -11.54
N PRO A 263 -17.60 -15.79 -12.87
CA PRO A 263 -16.59 -16.19 -13.84
C PRO A 263 -15.29 -15.34 -13.79
N ILE A 264 -15.37 -14.07 -13.38
CA ILE A 264 -14.23 -13.14 -13.33
C ILE A 264 -13.57 -13.16 -11.95
N LYS A 265 -14.36 -13.40 -10.91
CA LYS A 265 -13.91 -13.37 -9.50
C LYS A 265 -12.60 -14.12 -9.24
N PRO A 266 -12.33 -15.32 -9.75
CA PRO A 266 -11.07 -16.03 -9.49
C PRO A 266 -9.83 -15.38 -10.07
N PHE A 267 -10.00 -14.54 -11.10
CA PHE A 267 -8.89 -13.99 -11.89
C PHE A 267 -8.61 -12.51 -11.61
N ARG A 268 -9.50 -11.82 -10.90
CA ARG A 268 -9.35 -10.41 -10.57
C ARG A 268 -8.19 -10.15 -9.60
N GLY A 269 -7.78 -8.90 -9.49
CA GLY A 269 -6.95 -8.45 -8.37
C GLY A 269 -7.68 -8.61 -7.04
N ALA A 270 -6.97 -8.55 -5.94
CA ALA A 270 -7.55 -8.69 -4.61
C ALA A 270 -6.99 -7.65 -3.65
N TYR A 271 -7.86 -7.17 -2.75
CA TYR A 271 -7.50 -6.52 -1.50
C TYR A 271 -7.81 -7.51 -0.39
N VAL A 272 -6.82 -7.82 0.39
CA VAL A 272 -6.87 -8.92 1.36
C VAL A 272 -6.58 -8.39 2.74
N LEU A 273 -7.42 -8.78 3.70
CA LEU A 273 -7.16 -8.58 5.12
C LEU A 273 -7.04 -9.96 5.78
N LEU A 274 -5.89 -10.23 6.35
CA LEU A 274 -5.65 -11.42 7.18
C LEU A 274 -5.87 -11.07 8.65
N GLU A 275 -6.42 -12.02 9.40
CA GLU A 275 -6.42 -12.00 10.85
C GLU A 275 -5.51 -13.12 11.37
N PHE A 276 -4.70 -12.80 12.36
CA PHE A 276 -3.79 -13.75 13.00
C PHE A 276 -4.40 -14.35 14.29
N ASP A 277 -3.96 -15.57 14.62
CA ASP A 277 -4.42 -16.29 15.83
C ASP A 277 -4.08 -15.56 17.13
#